data_d1dcaea7f8af932f84e084c2edb2e44d
#
_entry.id   d1dcaea7f8af932f84e084c2edb2e44d
#
_cell.length_a   1.000
_cell.length_b   1.000
_cell.length_c   1.000
_cell.angle_alpha   90.00
_cell.angle_beta   90.00
_cell.angle_gamma   90.00
#
_symmetry.space_group_name_H-M   'P 1'
#
loop_
_entity.id
_entity.type
_entity.pdbx_description
1 polymer ?
#
loop_
_entity_poly.entity_id
_entity_poly.type
_entity_poly.pdbx_seq_one_letter_code
_entity_poly.pdbx_strand_id
1 'polypeptide(L)'
;LKGARVQFWQGSPDLVIDSADQVVDLSDPPWDAIDPTDHWVEVNLTDLVNGGSRRGIRTYGTVVSIGNNSGIIDRCPECRRVMREGECAEHGPQRGEQDVRLRFVLDDGISNASTLIGKEATEALTGMDQGQIKDAIDANTKAGFIATLRERFLARRLHINGRAMVDAQGAILMADSIEVDTRTPEEAANDAMSRWGVVL
;
A
#
# COMPACT_ATOMS: atom_id res chain seq x y z
N LEU A 1 -25.31 -10.78 8.91
CA LEU A 1 -26.05 -9.96 7.94
C LEU A 1 -27.11 -10.80 7.24
N LYS A 2 -28.30 -10.27 7.05
CA LYS A 2 -29.41 -10.93 6.34
C LYS A 2 -29.70 -10.20 5.04
N GLY A 3 -29.61 -10.91 3.89
CA GLY A 3 -29.94 -10.34 2.59
C GLY A 3 -29.05 -9.20 2.12
N ALA A 4 -27.83 -9.08 2.66
CA ALA A 4 -26.86 -8.15 2.14
C ALA A 4 -26.46 -8.55 0.72
N ARG A 5 -26.24 -7.56 -0.15
CA ARG A 5 -25.83 -7.77 -1.54
C ARG A 5 -24.34 -7.55 -1.70
N VAL A 6 -23.71 -8.29 -2.59
CA VAL A 6 -22.32 -8.03 -3.01
C VAL A 6 -22.36 -7.18 -4.27
N GLN A 7 -21.73 -6.02 -4.22
CA GLN A 7 -21.46 -5.18 -5.37
C GLN A 7 -19.96 -5.17 -5.67
N PHE A 8 -19.61 -4.98 -6.94
CA PHE A 8 -18.20 -4.82 -7.33
C PHE A 8 -17.97 -3.38 -7.78
N TRP A 9 -17.01 -2.71 -7.13
CA TRP A 9 -16.54 -1.39 -7.53
C TRP A 9 -15.07 -1.50 -7.93
N GLN A 10 -14.76 -1.20 -9.19
CA GLN A 10 -13.41 -1.32 -9.76
C GLN A 10 -12.74 -2.68 -9.46
N GLY A 11 -13.53 -3.76 -9.54
CA GLY A 11 -13.06 -5.12 -9.27
C GLY A 11 -12.95 -5.50 -7.78
N SER A 12 -13.22 -4.59 -6.86
CA SER A 12 -13.25 -4.85 -5.42
C SER A 12 -14.67 -5.18 -4.96
N PRO A 13 -14.91 -6.26 -4.21
CA PRO A 13 -16.22 -6.58 -3.67
C PRO A 13 -16.55 -5.68 -2.47
N ASP A 14 -17.74 -5.08 -2.47
CA ASP A 14 -18.30 -4.34 -1.36
C ASP A 14 -19.62 -4.98 -0.92
N LEU A 15 -19.89 -5.01 0.40
CA LEU A 15 -21.18 -5.41 0.95
C LEU A 15 -22.10 -4.19 1.04
N VAL A 16 -23.27 -4.32 0.45
CA VAL A 16 -24.32 -3.29 0.50
C VAL A 16 -25.40 -3.71 1.48
N ILE A 17 -25.65 -2.87 2.46
CA ILE A 17 -26.69 -2.99 3.47
C ILE A 17 -27.72 -1.88 3.15
N ASP A 18 -28.90 -2.26 2.74
CA ASP A 18 -29.95 -1.32 2.32
C ASP A 18 -30.78 -0.79 3.51
N SER A 19 -30.82 -1.54 4.62
CA SER A 19 -31.59 -1.17 5.82
C SER A 19 -31.00 -1.75 7.10
N ALA A 20 -31.32 -1.12 8.24
CA ALA A 20 -30.77 -1.50 9.55
C ALA A 20 -31.23 -2.89 10.01
N ASP A 21 -32.40 -3.36 9.58
CA ASP A 21 -32.92 -4.69 9.91
C ASP A 21 -32.14 -5.84 9.27
N GLN A 22 -31.31 -5.55 8.29
CA GLN A 22 -30.36 -6.52 7.73
C GLN A 22 -29.17 -6.81 8.66
N VAL A 23 -28.94 -5.97 9.67
CA VAL A 23 -27.88 -6.16 10.67
C VAL A 23 -28.51 -6.77 11.91
N VAL A 24 -28.04 -7.95 12.30
CA VAL A 24 -28.51 -8.64 13.51
C VAL A 24 -27.30 -8.88 14.41
N ASP A 25 -27.37 -8.37 15.63
CA ASP A 25 -26.38 -8.66 16.65
C ASP A 25 -26.54 -10.10 17.15
N LEU A 26 -25.44 -10.82 17.24
CA LEU A 26 -25.39 -12.15 17.81
C LEU A 26 -24.77 -12.06 19.21
N SER A 27 -25.56 -12.47 20.23
CA SER A 27 -25.07 -12.53 21.63
C SER A 27 -24.00 -13.62 21.82
N ASP A 28 -24.06 -14.67 20.99
CA ASP A 28 -23.15 -15.81 21.02
C ASP A 28 -22.80 -16.21 19.58
N PRO A 29 -21.79 -15.58 18.96
CA PRO A 29 -21.39 -15.90 17.60
C PRO A 29 -20.73 -17.28 17.55
N PRO A 30 -20.94 -18.07 16.47
CA PRO A 30 -20.37 -19.42 16.34
C PRO A 30 -18.87 -19.44 15.95
N TRP A 31 -18.17 -18.35 16.12
CA TRP A 31 -16.75 -18.20 15.87
C TRP A 31 -16.05 -17.55 17.08
N ASP A 32 -14.76 -17.79 17.21
CA ASP A 32 -13.93 -17.16 18.23
C ASP A 32 -13.90 -15.64 18.09
N ALA A 33 -13.55 -14.95 19.19
CA ALA A 33 -13.38 -13.50 19.16
C ALA A 33 -12.36 -13.10 18.09
N ILE A 34 -12.81 -12.24 17.16
CA ILE A 34 -11.97 -11.72 16.08
C ILE A 34 -11.32 -10.44 16.56
N ASP A 35 -9.99 -10.34 16.47
CA ASP A 35 -9.29 -9.09 16.66
C ASP A 35 -9.59 -8.17 15.45
N PRO A 36 -10.32 -7.07 15.64
CA PRO A 36 -10.63 -6.16 14.55
C PRO A 36 -9.39 -5.43 14.01
N THR A 37 -8.26 -5.49 14.71
CA THR A 37 -6.99 -4.89 14.26
C THR A 37 -6.17 -5.85 13.41
N ASP A 38 -6.40 -7.15 13.47
CA ASP A 38 -5.72 -8.18 12.65
C ASP A 38 -6.67 -8.81 11.63
N HIS A 39 -7.15 -7.99 10.70
CA HIS A 39 -8.03 -8.39 9.60
C HIS A 39 -7.30 -8.60 8.26
N TRP A 40 -5.97 -8.57 8.30
CA TRP A 40 -5.15 -8.66 7.10
C TRP A 40 -5.03 -10.08 6.58
N VAL A 41 -5.27 -10.27 5.29
CA VAL A 41 -5.08 -11.55 4.59
C VAL A 41 -3.72 -11.55 3.89
N GLU A 42 -2.89 -12.54 4.20
CA GLU A 42 -1.60 -12.68 3.54
C GLU A 42 -1.78 -13.14 2.08
N VAL A 43 -1.18 -12.41 1.15
CA VAL A 43 -1.28 -12.64 -0.30
C VAL A 43 0.08 -12.37 -0.93
N ASN A 44 0.56 -13.25 -1.81
CA ASN A 44 1.75 -13.00 -2.60
C ASN A 44 1.45 -12.05 -3.78
N LEU A 45 2.49 -11.48 -4.40
CA LEU A 45 2.30 -10.52 -5.50
C LEU A 45 1.71 -11.18 -6.75
N THR A 46 2.01 -12.44 -7.00
CA THR A 46 1.46 -13.21 -8.14
C THR A 46 -0.06 -13.36 -8.02
N ASP A 47 -0.54 -13.70 -6.83
CA ASP A 47 -1.98 -13.84 -6.57
C ASP A 47 -2.70 -12.48 -6.60
N LEU A 48 -2.01 -11.39 -6.24
CA LEU A 48 -2.54 -10.04 -6.40
C LEU A 48 -2.69 -9.66 -7.87
N VAL A 49 -1.64 -9.85 -8.66
CA VAL A 49 -1.66 -9.52 -10.10
C VAL A 49 -2.74 -10.32 -10.85
N ASN A 50 -2.92 -11.59 -10.50
CA ASN A 50 -3.86 -12.48 -11.19
C ASN A 50 -5.28 -12.47 -10.57
N GLY A 51 -5.41 -12.08 -9.32
CA GLY A 51 -6.63 -12.24 -8.54
C GLY A 51 -7.58 -11.04 -8.51
N GLY A 52 -7.18 -9.91 -9.09
CA GLY A 52 -7.97 -8.68 -9.11
C GLY A 52 -7.82 -7.81 -7.84
N SER A 53 -8.53 -6.67 -7.84
CA SER A 53 -8.46 -5.67 -6.76
C SER A 53 -8.95 -6.25 -5.43
N ARG A 54 -8.21 -5.97 -4.34
CA ARG A 54 -8.50 -6.47 -2.98
C ARG A 54 -8.18 -5.43 -1.92
N ARG A 55 -8.91 -5.49 -0.80
CA ARG A 55 -8.64 -4.73 0.42
C ARG A 55 -8.23 -5.66 1.56
N GLY A 56 -7.62 -5.11 2.61
CA GLY A 56 -7.23 -5.89 3.78
C GLY A 56 -6.16 -6.93 3.49
N ILE A 57 -5.19 -6.60 2.65
CA ILE A 57 -4.09 -7.50 2.29
C ILE A 57 -2.85 -7.22 3.13
N ARG A 58 -2.13 -8.30 3.42
CA ARG A 58 -0.75 -8.28 3.90
C ARG A 58 0.13 -8.94 2.83
N THR A 59 1.16 -8.25 2.40
CA THR A 59 2.10 -8.76 1.40
C THR A 59 3.51 -8.30 1.70
N TYR A 60 4.48 -8.85 1.01
CA TYR A 60 5.87 -8.46 1.14
C TYR A 60 6.58 -8.49 -0.21
N GLY A 61 7.70 -7.79 -0.28
CA GLY A 61 8.58 -7.82 -1.45
C GLY A 61 9.84 -7.02 -1.21
N THR A 62 10.82 -7.26 -2.06
CA THR A 62 12.08 -6.52 -2.07
C THR A 62 11.93 -5.27 -2.91
N VAL A 63 12.42 -4.13 -2.43
CA VAL A 63 12.43 -2.88 -3.19
C VAL A 63 13.42 -2.99 -4.34
N VAL A 64 12.94 -3.04 -5.56
CA VAL A 64 13.77 -3.11 -6.78
C VAL A 64 13.87 -1.78 -7.51
N SER A 65 12.95 -0.85 -7.22
CA SER A 65 12.99 0.49 -7.81
C SER A 65 12.29 1.53 -6.93
N ILE A 66 12.76 2.77 -6.99
CA ILE A 66 12.14 3.94 -6.36
C ILE A 66 11.89 4.98 -7.44
N GLY A 67 10.63 5.36 -7.59
CA GLY A 67 10.17 6.26 -8.64
C GLY A 67 10.64 7.70 -8.45
N ASN A 68 11.00 8.36 -9.53
CA ASN A 68 11.43 9.77 -9.54
C ASN A 68 10.33 10.76 -9.15
N ASN A 69 9.07 10.31 -9.08
CA ASN A 69 7.93 11.07 -8.59
C ASN A 69 7.64 10.87 -7.10
N SER A 70 8.58 10.26 -6.35
CA SER A 70 8.56 10.21 -4.89
C SER A 70 8.90 11.56 -4.27
N GLY A 71 8.33 11.87 -3.10
CA GLY A 71 8.54 13.10 -2.34
C GLY A 71 7.28 13.95 -2.25
N ILE A 72 7.45 15.26 -2.22
CA ILE A 72 6.32 16.21 -2.15
C ILE A 72 5.55 16.19 -3.47
N ILE A 73 4.24 16.14 -3.36
CA ILE A 73 3.27 16.22 -4.44
C ILE A 73 2.19 17.26 -4.09
N ASP A 74 1.52 17.80 -5.09
CA ASP A 74 0.36 18.67 -4.92
C ASP A 74 -0.92 17.87 -5.17
N ARG A 75 -1.91 18.02 -4.29
CA ARG A 75 -3.25 17.45 -4.45
C ARG A 75 -4.29 18.52 -4.68
N CYS A 76 -5.24 18.21 -5.53
CA CYS A 76 -6.42 19.03 -5.73
C CYS A 76 -7.22 19.12 -4.41
N PRO A 77 -7.59 20.33 -3.94
CA PRO A 77 -8.37 20.47 -2.71
C PRO A 77 -9.78 19.87 -2.82
N GLU A 78 -10.33 19.78 -4.03
CA GLU A 78 -11.69 19.28 -4.25
C GLU A 78 -11.77 17.75 -4.36
N CYS A 79 -10.91 17.12 -5.19
CA CYS A 79 -10.99 15.68 -5.44
C CYS A 79 -9.82 14.87 -4.89
N ARG A 80 -8.82 15.49 -4.26
CA ARG A 80 -7.61 14.87 -3.68
C ARG A 80 -6.71 14.15 -4.69
N ARG A 81 -6.99 14.25 -5.99
CA ARG A 81 -6.11 13.71 -7.03
C ARG A 81 -4.81 14.49 -7.10
N VAL A 82 -3.75 13.79 -7.49
CA VAL A 82 -2.44 14.42 -7.71
C VAL A 82 -2.53 15.36 -8.89
N MET A 83 -2.11 16.57 -8.66
CA MET A 83 -2.01 17.61 -9.67
C MET A 83 -0.69 17.52 -10.43
N ARG A 84 -0.69 17.97 -11.66
CA ARG A 84 0.52 18.09 -12.49
C ARG A 84 0.63 19.54 -12.96
N GLU A 85 1.79 20.14 -12.74
CA GLU A 85 2.09 21.52 -13.19
C GLU A 85 1.03 22.55 -12.74
N GLY A 86 0.45 22.35 -11.53
CA GLY A 86 -0.57 23.24 -10.98
C GLY A 86 -1.99 22.99 -11.50
N GLU A 87 -2.20 21.91 -12.27
CA GLU A 87 -3.52 21.58 -12.84
C GLU A 87 -4.06 20.24 -12.34
N CYS A 88 -5.34 20.24 -12.03
CA CYS A 88 -6.13 19.05 -11.80
C CYS A 88 -6.81 18.61 -13.09
N ALA A 89 -6.74 17.32 -13.42
CA ALA A 89 -7.35 16.78 -14.64
C ALA A 89 -8.89 16.96 -14.70
N GLU A 90 -9.56 17.14 -13.54
CA GLU A 90 -11.02 17.33 -13.46
C GLU A 90 -11.42 18.79 -13.19
N HIS A 91 -10.62 19.50 -12.37
CA HIS A 91 -11.00 20.84 -11.89
C HIS A 91 -10.13 21.95 -12.49
N GLY A 92 -9.22 21.62 -13.43
CA GLY A 92 -8.34 22.60 -14.08
C GLY A 92 -7.30 23.21 -13.14
N PRO A 93 -6.85 24.45 -13.41
CA PRO A 93 -5.86 25.13 -12.60
C PRO A 93 -6.37 25.38 -11.18
N GLN A 94 -5.60 24.94 -10.19
CA GLN A 94 -5.94 25.03 -8.76
C GLN A 94 -4.68 25.30 -7.94
N ARG A 95 -4.85 25.93 -6.77
CA ARG A 95 -3.80 25.95 -5.77
C ARG A 95 -3.80 24.61 -5.04
N GLY A 96 -2.82 23.76 -5.33
CA GLY A 96 -2.67 22.45 -4.73
C GLY A 96 -2.38 22.49 -3.21
N GLU A 97 -2.81 21.47 -2.52
CA GLU A 97 -2.40 21.18 -1.14
C GLU A 97 -1.22 20.22 -1.17
N GLN A 98 -0.12 20.61 -0.50
CA GLN A 98 1.07 19.77 -0.43
C GLN A 98 0.79 18.49 0.38
N ASP A 99 1.26 17.38 -0.13
CA ASP A 99 1.19 16.07 0.48
C ASP A 99 2.48 15.29 0.18
N VAL A 100 2.68 14.16 0.86
CA VAL A 100 3.82 13.26 0.64
C VAL A 100 3.36 11.97 0.01
N ARG A 101 4.10 11.52 -0.99
CA ARG A 101 3.92 10.20 -1.58
C ARG A 101 5.25 9.62 -2.04
N LEU A 102 5.57 8.41 -1.59
CA LEU A 102 6.63 7.62 -2.21
C LEU A 102 6.02 6.62 -3.20
N ARG A 103 6.80 6.27 -4.20
CA ARG A 103 6.48 5.21 -5.16
C ARG A 103 7.63 4.25 -5.28
N PHE A 104 7.42 3.03 -4.82
CA PHE A 104 8.37 1.94 -4.90
C PHE A 104 7.85 0.89 -5.89
N VAL A 105 8.74 0.05 -6.37
CA VAL A 105 8.39 -1.22 -7.01
C VAL A 105 8.91 -2.33 -6.10
N LEU A 106 8.02 -3.20 -5.70
CA LEU A 106 8.33 -4.40 -4.91
C LEU A 106 8.33 -5.62 -5.82
N ASP A 107 9.22 -6.56 -5.51
CA ASP A 107 9.38 -7.83 -6.21
C ASP A 107 9.47 -8.95 -5.17
N ASP A 108 8.70 -10.03 -5.33
CA ASP A 108 8.70 -11.21 -4.45
C ASP A 108 9.51 -12.39 -5.02
N GLY A 109 10.21 -12.16 -6.15
CA GLY A 109 10.99 -13.17 -6.86
C GLY A 109 10.23 -13.82 -8.02
N ILE A 110 8.91 -13.60 -8.12
CA ILE A 110 8.05 -14.16 -9.19
C ILE A 110 7.32 -13.03 -9.91
N SER A 111 6.76 -12.10 -9.16
CA SER A 111 5.98 -10.97 -9.68
C SER A 111 6.40 -9.66 -9.02
N ASN A 112 6.04 -8.56 -9.65
CA ASN A 112 6.28 -7.23 -9.10
C ASN A 112 5.01 -6.39 -9.08
N ALA A 113 4.97 -5.40 -8.19
CA ALA A 113 3.89 -4.44 -8.10
C ALA A 113 4.40 -3.04 -7.76
N SER A 114 3.79 -2.03 -8.40
CA SER A 114 3.98 -0.65 -7.98
C SER A 114 3.33 -0.42 -6.63
N THR A 115 4.05 0.20 -5.70
CA THR A 115 3.56 0.50 -4.36
C THR A 115 3.52 1.99 -4.14
N LEU A 116 2.35 2.52 -3.79
CA LEU A 116 2.13 3.89 -3.38
C LEU A 116 2.10 3.94 -1.85
N ILE A 117 2.96 4.76 -1.28
CA ILE A 117 3.13 4.95 0.15
C ILE A 117 2.70 6.38 0.45
N GLY A 118 1.58 6.53 1.15
CA GLY A 118 1.02 7.83 1.54
C GLY A 118 1.79 8.46 2.70
N LYS A 119 1.34 9.63 3.14
CA LYS A 119 2.01 10.44 4.15
C LYS A 119 2.33 9.65 5.42
N GLU A 120 1.32 9.09 6.08
CA GLU A 120 1.47 8.38 7.36
C GLU A 120 2.44 7.20 7.27
N ALA A 121 2.29 6.36 6.25
CA ALA A 121 3.20 5.24 6.02
C ALA A 121 4.61 5.71 5.62
N THR A 122 4.74 6.84 4.93
CA THR A 122 6.04 7.45 4.62
C THR A 122 6.73 7.95 5.88
N GLU A 123 6.02 8.64 6.76
CA GLU A 123 6.54 9.14 8.04
C GLU A 123 7.00 7.97 8.93
N ALA A 124 6.22 6.91 9.02
CA ALA A 124 6.58 5.69 9.75
C ALA A 124 7.84 5.02 9.17
N LEU A 125 7.92 4.88 7.83
CA LEU A 125 9.02 4.21 7.15
C LEU A 125 10.33 5.02 7.22
N THR A 126 10.25 6.34 7.02
CA THR A 126 11.43 7.20 6.92
C THR A 126 11.86 7.78 8.26
N GLY A 127 10.94 7.90 9.22
CA GLY A 127 11.13 8.66 10.45
C GLY A 127 11.13 10.17 10.24
N MET A 128 10.67 10.66 9.08
CA MET A 128 10.65 12.07 8.70
C MET A 128 9.20 12.51 8.46
N ASP A 129 8.80 13.61 9.06
CA ASP A 129 7.53 14.25 8.76
C ASP A 129 7.57 14.99 7.40
N GLN A 130 6.41 15.48 6.95
CA GLN A 130 6.29 16.18 5.67
C GLN A 130 7.19 17.43 5.58
N GLY A 131 7.36 18.16 6.68
CA GLY A 131 8.21 19.36 6.74
C GLY A 131 9.68 18.97 6.56
N GLN A 132 10.15 17.96 7.27
CA GLN A 132 11.50 17.44 7.18
C GLN A 132 11.81 16.86 5.78
N ILE A 133 10.85 16.20 5.15
CA ILE A 133 10.99 15.72 3.77
C ILE A 133 11.13 16.91 2.80
N LYS A 134 10.31 17.95 2.99
CA LYS A 134 10.41 19.16 2.20
C LYS A 134 11.77 19.83 2.37
N ASP A 135 12.23 20.02 3.60
CA ASP A 135 13.54 20.61 3.89
C ASP A 135 14.69 19.80 3.29
N ALA A 136 14.60 18.47 3.34
CA ALA A 136 15.60 17.58 2.72
C ALA A 136 15.63 17.72 1.19
N ILE A 137 14.47 17.93 0.55
CA ILE A 137 14.38 18.17 -0.89
C ILE A 137 14.94 19.56 -1.24
N ASP A 138 14.59 20.57 -0.45
CA ASP A 138 15.06 21.97 -0.67
C ASP A 138 16.58 22.09 -0.49
N ALA A 139 17.15 21.34 0.46
CA ALA A 139 18.59 21.32 0.73
C ALA A 139 19.41 20.54 -0.31
N ASN A 140 18.89 19.42 -0.84
CA ASN A 140 19.66 18.48 -1.66
C ASN A 140 19.07 18.22 -3.06
N THR A 141 18.09 18.98 -3.49
CA THR A 141 17.26 18.72 -4.67
C THR A 141 16.39 17.44 -4.53
N LYS A 142 15.37 17.35 -5.36
CA LYS A 142 14.51 16.15 -5.42
C LYS A 142 15.29 14.89 -5.82
N ALA A 143 16.26 15.04 -6.72
CA ALA A 143 17.11 13.92 -7.16
C ALA A 143 18.01 13.42 -6.02
N GLY A 144 18.58 14.33 -5.22
CA GLY A 144 19.37 13.99 -4.03
C GLY A 144 18.54 13.26 -2.97
N PHE A 145 17.32 13.73 -2.69
CA PHE A 145 16.40 13.04 -1.78
C PHE A 145 16.07 11.61 -2.26
N ILE A 146 15.80 11.44 -3.56
CA ILE A 146 15.55 10.11 -4.14
C ILE A 146 16.79 9.22 -4.06
N ALA A 147 17.99 9.76 -4.24
CA ALA A 147 19.25 9.03 -4.06
C ALA A 147 19.38 8.50 -2.62
N THR A 148 19.09 9.33 -1.62
CA THR A 148 19.06 8.92 -0.21
C THR A 148 18.04 7.82 0.06
N LEU A 149 16.84 7.91 -0.52
CA LEU A 149 15.86 6.83 -0.41
C LEU A 149 16.37 5.52 -1.03
N ARG A 150 17.05 5.59 -2.18
CA ARG A 150 17.66 4.42 -2.82
C ARG A 150 18.73 3.77 -1.97
N GLU A 151 19.63 4.55 -1.42
CA GLU A 151 20.67 4.06 -0.51
C GLU A 151 20.08 3.35 0.71
N ARG A 152 18.97 3.86 1.23
CA ARG A 152 18.35 3.34 2.43
C ARG A 152 17.46 2.12 2.19
N PHE A 153 16.70 2.09 1.10
CA PHE A 153 15.63 1.12 0.91
C PHE A 153 15.79 0.18 -0.28
N LEU A 154 16.67 0.48 -1.26
CA LEU A 154 16.88 -0.44 -2.38
C LEU A 154 17.44 -1.78 -1.86
N ALA A 155 16.94 -2.87 -2.41
CA ALA A 155 17.22 -4.25 -1.98
C ALA A 155 16.78 -4.59 -0.53
N ARG A 156 16.04 -3.71 0.14
CA ARG A 156 15.39 -4.04 1.41
C ARG A 156 14.05 -4.73 1.17
N ARG A 157 13.76 -5.73 1.98
CA ARG A 157 12.47 -6.39 2.02
C ARG A 157 11.53 -5.60 2.92
N LEU A 158 10.32 -5.36 2.42
CA LEU A 158 9.29 -4.63 3.14
C LEU A 158 8.06 -5.51 3.31
N HIS A 159 7.40 -5.41 4.45
CA HIS A 159 6.04 -5.88 4.69
C HIS A 159 5.06 -4.73 4.54
N ILE A 160 3.95 -4.99 3.87
CA ILE A 160 2.93 -3.99 3.59
C ILE A 160 1.57 -4.54 3.97
N ASN A 161 0.83 -3.76 4.76
CA ASN A 161 -0.60 -3.93 4.91
C ASN A 161 -1.30 -2.83 4.12
N GLY A 162 -2.40 -3.16 3.44
CA GLY A 162 -3.09 -2.18 2.63
C GLY A 162 -4.11 -2.79 1.67
N ARG A 163 -4.17 -2.22 0.48
CA ARG A 163 -5.06 -2.64 -0.59
C ARG A 163 -4.34 -2.70 -1.93
N ALA A 164 -4.81 -3.57 -2.81
CA ALA A 164 -4.35 -3.66 -4.20
C ALA A 164 -5.46 -3.21 -5.15
N MET A 165 -5.09 -2.42 -6.14
CA MET A 165 -5.88 -2.16 -7.34
C MET A 165 -5.18 -2.84 -8.50
N VAL A 166 -5.93 -3.59 -9.30
CA VAL A 166 -5.41 -4.31 -10.46
C VAL A 166 -6.13 -3.84 -11.70
N ASP A 167 -5.36 -3.44 -12.70
CA ASP A 167 -5.86 -3.02 -14.01
C ASP A 167 -5.03 -3.68 -15.13
N ALA A 168 -5.25 -3.26 -16.37
CA ALA A 168 -4.52 -3.79 -17.53
C ALA A 168 -3.01 -3.47 -17.52
N GLN A 169 -2.56 -2.54 -16.69
CA GLN A 169 -1.15 -2.18 -16.53
C GLN A 169 -0.47 -2.95 -15.39
N GLY A 170 -1.23 -3.70 -14.59
CA GLY A 170 -0.73 -4.51 -13.48
C GLY A 170 -1.30 -4.15 -12.12
N ALA A 171 -0.63 -4.58 -11.07
CA ALA A 171 -1.04 -4.32 -9.70
C ALA A 171 -0.41 -3.04 -9.14
N ILE A 172 -1.24 -2.23 -8.49
CA ILE A 172 -0.82 -1.08 -7.69
C ILE A 172 -1.22 -1.35 -6.24
N LEU A 173 -0.22 -1.45 -5.38
CA LEU A 173 -0.40 -1.53 -3.93
C LEU A 173 -0.55 -0.11 -3.36
N MET A 174 -1.50 0.08 -2.47
CA MET A 174 -1.62 1.27 -1.64
C MET A 174 -1.36 0.86 -0.20
N ALA A 175 -0.23 1.30 0.33
CA ALA A 175 0.19 0.96 1.70
C ALA A 175 -0.61 1.80 2.72
N ASP A 176 -1.31 1.12 3.61
CA ASP A 176 -1.88 1.70 4.83
C ASP A 176 -0.83 1.68 5.95
N SER A 177 -0.05 0.59 6.06
CA SER A 177 1.16 0.52 6.87
C SER A 177 2.29 -0.19 6.13
N ILE A 178 3.53 0.09 6.54
CA ILE A 178 4.73 -0.45 5.91
C ILE A 178 5.85 -0.60 6.95
N GLU A 179 6.55 -1.73 6.88
CA GLU A 179 7.65 -2.04 7.78
C GLU A 179 8.81 -2.67 7.04
N VAL A 180 10.03 -2.37 7.49
CA VAL A 180 11.23 -3.05 6.99
C VAL A 180 11.32 -4.43 7.63
N ASP A 181 11.47 -5.47 6.81
CA ASP A 181 11.74 -6.82 7.32
C ASP A 181 13.14 -6.85 7.95
N THR A 182 13.18 -7.10 9.24
CA THR A 182 14.41 -7.15 10.02
C THR A 182 14.95 -8.56 10.19
N ARG A 183 14.27 -9.58 9.64
CA ARG A 183 14.74 -10.97 9.69
C ARG A 183 16.06 -11.13 8.95
N THR A 184 16.89 -12.01 9.45
CA THR A 184 18.09 -12.44 8.74
C THR A 184 17.74 -13.20 7.45
N PRO A 185 18.64 -13.28 6.46
CA PRO A 185 18.41 -14.10 5.27
C PRO A 185 18.10 -15.57 5.59
N GLU A 186 18.69 -16.12 6.64
CA GLU A 186 18.46 -17.49 7.11
C GLU A 186 17.03 -17.66 7.65
N GLU A 187 16.58 -16.76 8.52
CA GLU A 187 15.20 -16.76 9.03
C GLU A 187 14.17 -16.61 7.90
N ALA A 188 14.43 -15.72 6.94
CA ALA A 188 13.55 -15.53 5.79
C ALA A 188 13.50 -16.78 4.88
N ALA A 189 14.64 -17.45 4.69
CA ALA A 189 14.71 -18.69 3.92
C ALA A 189 13.98 -19.84 4.61
N ASN A 190 14.17 -20.00 5.92
CA ASN A 190 13.48 -21.03 6.73
C ASN A 190 11.96 -20.82 6.71
N ASP A 191 11.49 -19.59 6.82
CA ASP A 191 10.08 -19.26 6.71
C ASP A 191 9.51 -19.60 5.32
N ALA A 192 10.23 -19.27 4.26
CA ALA A 192 9.83 -19.61 2.89
C ALA A 192 9.78 -21.13 2.66
N MET A 193 10.78 -21.86 3.15
CA MET A 193 10.80 -23.33 3.06
C MET A 193 9.64 -23.96 3.83
N SER A 194 9.36 -23.47 5.04
CA SER A 194 8.23 -23.94 5.86
C SER A 194 6.90 -23.75 5.15
N ARG A 195 6.69 -22.60 4.51
CA ARG A 195 5.46 -22.32 3.72
C ARG A 195 5.30 -23.25 2.52
N TRP A 196 6.40 -23.66 1.90
CA TRP A 196 6.38 -24.56 0.75
C TRP A 196 6.41 -26.04 1.15
N GLY A 197 6.38 -26.36 2.46
CA GLY A 197 6.43 -27.72 2.96
C GLY A 197 7.76 -28.42 2.71
N VAL A 198 8.82 -27.67 2.48
CA VAL A 198 10.18 -28.21 2.36
C VAL A 198 10.73 -28.45 3.76
N VAL A 199 10.90 -29.71 4.12
CA VAL A 199 11.57 -30.12 5.37
C VAL A 199 13.02 -30.44 4.99
N LEU A 200 13.98 -29.77 5.63
CA LEU A 200 15.41 -30.10 5.55
C LEU A 200 15.76 -31.27 6.47
#